data_3f4367bd3205adc231dc3febd4ae3294
#
_entry.id   3f4367bd3205adc231dc3febd4ae3294
#
_cell.length_a   1.000
_cell.length_b   1.000
_cell.length_c   1.000
_cell.angle_alpha   90.00
_cell.angle_beta   90.00
_cell.angle_gamma   90.00
#
_symmetry.space_group_name_H-M   'P 1'
#
loop_
_entity.id
_entity.type
_entity.pdbx_description
1 polymer ?
#
loop_
_entity_poly.entity_id
_entity_poly.type
_entity_poly.pdbx_seq_one_letter_code
_entity_poly.pdbx_strand_id
1 'polypeptide(L)'
;MLPSADARTAPGETASNTALMRDLAAIVGPENVSSTTAERMVYEADGFTMARRRPAAVVHPASTAEVQAIVRLAASRGIPFVARGAGTGLSGGAMAPPGGIIISLTRMRRILDIDLRNRRLTAEAGVVNLKVTQAVAAHGLHYAPDPSSQSACTLGGNVAENAGGPHTLKYGVTVNHLLGLKMVLPDGELLDIPGETEDNPGYDLPGLITGSEGTLGIVTEVT
;
A
#
# COMPACT_ATOMS: atom_id res chain seq x y z
N MET A 1 -18.38 -21.34 18.00
CA MET A 1 -18.54 -22.07 16.73
C MET A 1 -19.28 -21.13 15.80
N LEU A 2 -18.55 -20.39 14.96
CA LEU A 2 -19.15 -19.47 13.98
C LEU A 2 -19.44 -20.27 12.71
N PRO A 3 -20.59 -20.09 12.05
CA PRO A 3 -20.96 -20.87 10.88
C PRO A 3 -20.05 -20.53 9.69
N SER A 4 -19.51 -21.58 9.06
CA SER A 4 -18.81 -21.46 7.78
C SER A 4 -19.82 -21.08 6.70
N ALA A 5 -19.81 -19.83 6.29
CA ALA A 5 -20.58 -19.38 5.13
C ALA A 5 -19.84 -19.83 3.85
N ASP A 6 -20.14 -21.04 3.41
CA ASP A 6 -19.84 -21.51 2.05
C ASP A 6 -20.89 -20.86 1.11
N ALA A 7 -20.68 -19.60 0.77
CA ALA A 7 -21.54 -18.86 -0.15
C ALA A 7 -21.29 -19.37 -1.57
N ARG A 8 -22.20 -20.20 -2.07
CA ARG A 8 -22.32 -20.51 -3.50
C ARG A 8 -22.54 -19.19 -4.25
N THR A 9 -21.57 -18.78 -5.06
CA THR A 9 -21.65 -17.59 -5.92
C THR A 9 -22.84 -17.70 -6.87
N ALA A 10 -23.70 -16.67 -6.90
CA ALA A 10 -24.82 -16.61 -7.84
C ALA A 10 -24.32 -16.46 -9.29
N PRO A 11 -25.05 -16.97 -10.32
CA PRO A 11 -24.60 -16.94 -11.72
C PRO A 11 -24.30 -15.53 -12.27
N GLY A 12 -24.88 -14.48 -11.74
CA GLY A 12 -24.60 -13.08 -12.09
C GLY A 12 -23.27 -12.53 -11.57
N GLU A 13 -22.78 -13.05 -10.44
CA GLU A 13 -21.48 -12.64 -9.86
C GLU A 13 -20.29 -13.12 -10.70
N THR A 14 -20.43 -14.28 -11.37
CA THR A 14 -19.35 -14.84 -12.21
C THR A 14 -19.10 -14.02 -13.48
N ALA A 15 -20.16 -13.52 -14.15
CA ALA A 15 -20.01 -12.71 -15.37
C ALA A 15 -19.43 -11.30 -15.07
N SER A 16 -19.88 -10.67 -13.98
CA SER A 16 -19.36 -9.38 -13.51
C SER A 16 -17.89 -9.49 -13.10
N ASN A 17 -17.51 -10.59 -12.44
CA ASN A 17 -16.15 -10.81 -11.99
C ASN A 17 -15.20 -11.07 -13.18
N THR A 18 -15.66 -11.79 -14.21
CA THR A 18 -14.88 -12.02 -15.46
C THR A 18 -14.60 -10.72 -16.20
N ALA A 19 -15.58 -9.82 -16.30
CA ALA A 19 -15.40 -8.50 -16.92
C ALA A 19 -14.41 -7.64 -16.13
N LEU A 20 -14.50 -7.63 -14.80
CA LEU A 20 -13.56 -6.92 -13.93
C LEU A 20 -12.13 -7.43 -14.13
N MET A 21 -11.92 -8.75 -14.11
CA MET A 21 -10.59 -9.36 -14.31
C MET A 21 -9.96 -8.96 -15.64
N ARG A 22 -10.76 -8.98 -16.73
CA ARG A 22 -10.30 -8.58 -18.06
C ARG A 22 -9.88 -7.10 -18.08
N ASP A 23 -10.65 -6.22 -17.45
CA ASP A 23 -10.38 -4.79 -17.49
C ASP A 23 -9.21 -4.42 -16.56
N LEU A 24 -9.04 -5.10 -15.42
CA LEU A 24 -7.82 -5.00 -14.61
C LEU A 24 -6.59 -5.50 -15.37
N ALA A 25 -6.70 -6.64 -16.09
CA ALA A 25 -5.63 -7.18 -16.89
C ALA A 25 -5.24 -6.26 -18.08
N ALA A 26 -6.18 -5.49 -18.61
CA ALA A 26 -5.88 -4.48 -19.63
C ALA A 26 -5.03 -3.31 -19.09
N ILE A 27 -5.07 -3.04 -17.77
CA ILE A 27 -4.27 -1.99 -17.14
C ILE A 27 -2.86 -2.49 -16.80
N VAL A 28 -2.74 -3.64 -16.14
CA VAL A 28 -1.47 -4.10 -15.54
C VAL A 28 -0.81 -5.29 -16.24
N GLY A 29 -1.47 -5.88 -17.25
CA GLY A 29 -1.12 -7.17 -17.84
C GLY A 29 -1.79 -8.35 -17.08
N PRO A 30 -2.18 -9.41 -17.80
CA PRO A 30 -2.91 -10.55 -17.24
C PRO A 30 -2.11 -11.31 -16.17
N GLU A 31 -0.79 -11.36 -16.26
CA GLU A 31 0.11 -12.00 -15.32
C GLU A 31 0.18 -11.25 -13.96
N ASN A 32 -0.33 -10.02 -13.90
CA ASN A 32 -0.33 -9.17 -12.71
C ASN A 32 -1.73 -9.05 -12.07
N VAL A 33 -2.64 -9.96 -12.40
CA VAL A 33 -3.96 -10.09 -11.78
C VAL A 33 -4.11 -11.50 -11.22
N SER A 34 -4.10 -11.61 -9.88
CA SER A 34 -4.39 -12.88 -9.19
C SER A 34 -5.89 -13.13 -9.20
N SER A 35 -6.33 -14.04 -10.06
CA SER A 35 -7.73 -14.32 -10.35
C SER A 35 -8.20 -15.68 -9.85
N THR A 36 -7.30 -16.66 -9.75
CA THR A 36 -7.64 -18.00 -9.27
C THR A 36 -7.91 -18.04 -7.78
N THR A 37 -8.69 -19.00 -7.33
CA THR A 37 -8.98 -19.18 -5.90
C THR A 37 -7.69 -19.38 -5.09
N ALA A 38 -6.75 -20.17 -5.58
CA ALA A 38 -5.49 -20.46 -4.90
C ALA A 38 -4.63 -19.19 -4.70
N GLU A 39 -4.48 -18.38 -5.75
CA GLU A 39 -3.74 -17.12 -5.68
C GLU A 39 -4.36 -16.15 -4.68
N ARG A 40 -5.68 -16.01 -4.69
CA ARG A 40 -6.41 -15.08 -3.79
C ARG A 40 -6.41 -15.51 -2.33
N MET A 41 -6.27 -16.82 -2.04
CA MET A 41 -6.17 -17.34 -0.67
C MET A 41 -4.96 -16.78 0.08
N VAL A 42 -3.86 -16.46 -0.60
CA VAL A 42 -2.66 -15.86 0.01
C VAL A 42 -2.95 -14.47 0.59
N TYR A 43 -3.98 -13.81 0.09
CA TYR A 43 -4.36 -12.43 0.45
C TYR A 43 -5.60 -12.34 1.34
N GLU A 44 -6.16 -13.45 1.78
CA GLU A 44 -7.40 -13.44 2.60
C GLU A 44 -7.18 -13.02 4.05
N ALA A 45 -5.92 -12.95 4.50
CA ALA A 45 -5.52 -12.49 5.83
C ALA A 45 -4.30 -11.56 5.73
N ASP A 46 -4.06 -10.82 6.79
CA ASP A 46 -2.82 -10.08 7.06
C ASP A 46 -2.21 -10.58 8.39
N GLY A 47 -1.41 -9.77 9.07
CA GLY A 47 -0.86 -10.10 10.37
C GLY A 47 -1.93 -10.27 11.48
N PHE A 48 -3.14 -9.73 11.27
CA PHE A 48 -4.29 -9.98 12.12
C PHE A 48 -4.95 -11.31 11.75
N THR A 49 -4.47 -12.39 12.35
CA THR A 49 -4.86 -13.77 11.97
C THR A 49 -6.26 -14.17 12.41
N MET A 50 -6.96 -13.35 13.19
CA MET A 50 -8.29 -13.64 13.74
C MET A 50 -9.42 -13.49 12.72
N ALA A 51 -9.17 -12.82 11.60
CA ALA A 51 -10.14 -12.63 10.52
C ALA A 51 -9.56 -13.05 9.18
N ARG A 52 -10.44 -13.53 8.30
CA ARG A 52 -10.08 -13.88 6.92
C ARG A 52 -11.18 -13.45 5.98
N ARG A 53 -10.80 -12.86 4.85
CA ARG A 53 -11.73 -12.51 3.79
C ARG A 53 -11.05 -12.58 2.43
N ARG A 54 -11.56 -13.46 1.58
CA ARG A 54 -11.01 -13.62 0.23
C ARG A 54 -11.39 -12.41 -0.63
N PRO A 55 -10.42 -11.74 -1.28
CA PRO A 55 -10.70 -10.65 -2.20
C PRO A 55 -11.38 -11.17 -3.48
N ALA A 56 -12.16 -10.31 -4.15
CA ALA A 56 -12.70 -10.60 -5.49
C ALA A 56 -11.56 -10.72 -6.52
N ALA A 57 -10.55 -9.87 -6.42
CA ALA A 57 -9.30 -9.91 -7.18
C ALA A 57 -8.14 -9.34 -6.37
N VAL A 58 -6.92 -9.68 -6.78
CA VAL A 58 -5.71 -8.95 -6.36
C VAL A 58 -5.02 -8.44 -7.62
N VAL A 59 -4.71 -7.17 -7.66
CA VAL A 59 -4.04 -6.51 -8.78
C VAL A 59 -2.71 -5.93 -8.33
N HIS A 60 -1.69 -6.08 -9.18
CA HIS A 60 -0.31 -5.72 -8.87
C HIS A 60 0.20 -4.64 -9.81
N PRO A 61 -0.10 -3.35 -9.56
CA PRO A 61 0.43 -2.24 -10.35
C PRO A 61 1.95 -2.09 -10.19
N ALA A 62 2.60 -1.58 -11.23
CA ALA A 62 4.02 -1.25 -11.25
C ALA A 62 4.30 0.26 -11.27
N SER A 63 3.26 1.10 -11.33
CA SER A 63 3.38 2.55 -11.41
C SER A 63 2.20 3.28 -10.78
N THR A 64 2.41 4.54 -10.40
CA THR A 64 1.35 5.44 -9.93
C THR A 64 0.23 5.58 -10.96
N ALA A 65 0.56 5.63 -12.26
CA ALA A 65 -0.43 5.73 -13.33
C ALA A 65 -1.34 4.49 -13.40
N GLU A 66 -0.79 3.29 -13.20
CA GLU A 66 -1.60 2.07 -13.12
C GLU A 66 -2.49 2.07 -11.87
N VAL A 67 -2.00 2.54 -10.71
CA VAL A 67 -2.82 2.71 -9.51
C VAL A 67 -3.98 3.66 -9.76
N GLN A 68 -3.75 4.82 -10.41
CA GLN A 68 -4.81 5.76 -10.78
C GLN A 68 -5.88 5.10 -11.70
N ALA A 69 -5.43 4.35 -12.72
CA ALA A 69 -6.35 3.69 -13.64
C ALA A 69 -7.22 2.63 -12.92
N ILE A 70 -6.61 1.85 -12.01
CA ILE A 70 -7.33 0.84 -11.20
C ILE A 70 -8.35 1.52 -10.28
N VAL A 71 -7.95 2.59 -9.59
CA VAL A 71 -8.83 3.32 -8.67
C VAL A 71 -10.02 3.92 -9.43
N ARG A 72 -9.78 4.57 -10.59
CA ARG A 72 -10.85 5.11 -11.44
C ARG A 72 -11.81 4.02 -11.92
N LEU A 73 -11.28 2.86 -12.33
CA LEU A 73 -12.10 1.71 -12.72
C LEU A 73 -12.96 1.22 -11.56
N ALA A 74 -12.36 1.05 -10.37
CA ALA A 74 -13.07 0.59 -9.19
C ALA A 74 -14.15 1.60 -8.75
N ALA A 75 -13.82 2.88 -8.69
CA ALA A 75 -14.74 3.97 -8.35
C ALA A 75 -15.93 4.03 -9.33
N SER A 76 -15.68 3.96 -10.65
CA SER A 76 -16.74 4.01 -11.66
C SER A 76 -17.74 2.85 -11.57
N ARG A 77 -17.36 1.74 -10.94
CA ARG A 77 -18.20 0.54 -10.76
C ARG A 77 -18.68 0.35 -9.34
N GLY A 78 -18.37 1.25 -8.41
CA GLY A 78 -18.69 1.10 -7.00
C GLY A 78 -18.05 -0.14 -6.36
N ILE A 79 -16.87 -0.57 -6.86
CA ILE A 79 -16.12 -1.71 -6.34
C ILE A 79 -15.24 -1.22 -5.19
N PRO A 80 -15.42 -1.73 -3.97
CA PRO A 80 -14.56 -1.36 -2.86
C PRO A 80 -13.14 -1.90 -3.07
N PHE A 81 -12.15 -1.17 -2.58
CA PHE A 81 -10.74 -1.59 -2.70
C PHE A 81 -9.97 -1.26 -1.43
N VAL A 82 -8.84 -1.93 -1.26
CA VAL A 82 -7.86 -1.67 -0.21
C VAL A 82 -6.46 -1.76 -0.80
N ALA A 83 -5.59 -0.84 -0.39
CA ALA A 83 -4.16 -0.94 -0.68
C ALA A 83 -3.50 -1.99 0.22
N ARG A 84 -2.49 -2.69 -0.31
CA ARG A 84 -1.72 -3.66 0.46
C ARG A 84 -0.23 -3.56 0.13
N GLY A 85 0.58 -3.42 1.16
CA GLY A 85 2.01 -3.67 1.12
C GLY A 85 2.31 -5.16 1.36
N ALA A 86 3.13 -5.46 2.35
CA ALA A 86 3.46 -6.84 2.72
C ALA A 86 2.39 -7.54 3.57
N GLY A 87 1.37 -6.82 4.08
CA GLY A 87 0.34 -7.38 4.94
C GLY A 87 0.83 -7.78 6.33
N THR A 88 1.83 -7.09 6.86
CA THR A 88 2.41 -7.33 8.19
C THR A 88 1.66 -6.61 9.32
N GLY A 89 0.70 -5.73 8.99
CA GLY A 89 -0.13 -5.01 9.95
C GLY A 89 -0.98 -5.94 10.81
N LEU A 90 -1.28 -5.53 12.05
CA LEU A 90 -1.99 -6.32 13.04
C LEU A 90 -3.44 -5.84 13.26
N SER A 91 -3.92 -4.89 12.45
CA SER A 91 -5.23 -4.25 12.59
C SER A 91 -6.29 -4.78 11.60
N GLY A 92 -5.89 -5.64 10.66
CA GLY A 92 -6.80 -6.11 9.60
C GLY A 92 -6.99 -5.12 8.44
N GLY A 93 -6.23 -4.03 8.41
CA GLY A 93 -6.36 -2.95 7.42
C GLY A 93 -5.98 -3.34 6.00
N ALA A 94 -5.23 -4.44 5.81
CA ALA A 94 -4.85 -4.93 4.49
C ALA A 94 -5.78 -6.02 3.93
N MET A 95 -6.90 -6.32 4.61
CA MET A 95 -7.92 -7.27 4.14
C MET A 95 -8.95 -6.58 3.25
N ALA A 96 -9.34 -7.25 2.17
CA ALA A 96 -10.36 -6.71 1.28
C ALA A 96 -11.71 -6.52 1.98
N PRO A 97 -12.45 -5.43 1.71
CA PRO A 97 -13.86 -5.32 2.09
C PRO A 97 -14.71 -6.36 1.32
N PRO A 98 -15.97 -6.61 1.75
CA PRO A 98 -16.85 -7.56 1.05
C PRO A 98 -16.99 -7.21 -0.44
N GLY A 99 -16.75 -8.19 -1.33
CA GLY A 99 -16.80 -7.98 -2.78
C GLY A 99 -15.66 -7.10 -3.34
N GLY A 100 -14.74 -6.66 -2.50
CA GLY A 100 -13.68 -5.74 -2.86
C GLY A 100 -12.44 -6.40 -3.44
N ILE A 101 -11.56 -5.55 -4.00
CA ILE A 101 -10.27 -5.95 -4.55
C ILE A 101 -9.13 -5.47 -3.66
N ILE A 102 -7.99 -6.14 -3.78
CA ILE A 102 -6.72 -5.70 -3.20
C ILE A 102 -5.84 -5.10 -4.28
N ILE A 103 -5.31 -3.91 -4.05
CA ILE A 103 -4.29 -3.25 -4.86
C ILE A 103 -2.94 -3.45 -4.15
N SER A 104 -2.18 -4.44 -4.61
CA SER A 104 -0.90 -4.81 -4.00
C SER A 104 0.25 -4.01 -4.60
N LEU A 105 0.91 -3.17 -3.79
CA LEU A 105 1.97 -2.28 -4.25
C LEU A 105 3.36 -2.95 -4.28
N THR A 106 3.44 -4.25 -4.08
CA THR A 106 4.70 -4.99 -3.95
C THR A 106 5.58 -5.00 -5.21
N ARG A 107 5.06 -4.59 -6.38
CA ARG A 107 5.86 -4.38 -7.59
C ARG A 107 6.50 -2.99 -7.66
N MET A 108 5.98 -2.01 -6.92
CA MET A 108 6.48 -0.64 -6.84
C MET A 108 7.60 -0.57 -5.80
N ARG A 109 8.81 -1.02 -6.16
CA ARG A 109 9.92 -1.25 -5.21
C ARG A 109 11.24 -0.58 -5.60
N ARG A 110 11.18 0.48 -6.39
CA ARG A 110 12.36 1.24 -6.79
C ARG A 110 12.68 2.32 -5.77
N ILE A 111 13.97 2.48 -5.45
CA ILE A 111 14.50 3.71 -4.87
C ILE A 111 14.70 4.65 -6.05
N LEU A 112 14.05 5.82 -6.00
CA LEU A 112 13.98 6.76 -7.12
C LEU A 112 15.09 7.79 -7.06
N ASP A 113 15.43 8.25 -5.85
CA ASP A 113 16.49 9.22 -5.62
C ASP A 113 17.15 9.03 -4.24
N ILE A 114 18.42 9.40 -4.12
CA ILE A 114 19.16 9.45 -2.86
C ILE A 114 19.97 10.74 -2.82
N ASP A 115 19.50 11.71 -2.07
CA ASP A 115 20.20 12.98 -1.80
C ASP A 115 20.96 12.88 -0.46
N LEU A 116 22.21 12.43 -0.55
CA LEU A 116 23.07 12.26 0.63
C LEU A 116 23.39 13.58 1.33
N ARG A 117 23.42 14.69 0.59
CA ARG A 117 23.74 16.03 1.13
C ARG A 117 22.62 16.49 2.08
N ASN A 118 21.37 16.31 1.68
CA ASN A 118 20.21 16.69 2.45
C ASN A 118 19.64 15.54 3.29
N ARG A 119 20.28 14.35 3.25
CA ARG A 119 19.86 13.13 3.97
C ARG A 119 18.42 12.73 3.63
N ARG A 120 18.08 12.81 2.35
CA ARG A 120 16.75 12.45 1.82
C ARG A 120 16.85 11.26 0.89
N LEU A 121 15.77 10.50 0.85
CA LEU A 121 15.61 9.40 -0.10
C LEU A 121 14.16 9.38 -0.56
N THR A 122 13.96 9.30 -1.87
CA THR A 122 12.63 9.12 -2.47
C THR A 122 12.51 7.70 -3.01
N ALA A 123 11.44 7.02 -2.65
CA ALA A 123 11.22 5.63 -3.05
C ALA A 123 9.74 5.33 -3.29
N GLU A 124 9.47 4.31 -4.09
CA GLU A 124 8.14 3.77 -4.28
C GLU A 124 7.62 3.09 -3.00
N ALA A 125 6.31 3.14 -2.80
CA ALA A 125 5.65 2.68 -1.58
C ALA A 125 5.85 1.19 -1.24
N GLY A 126 6.14 0.35 -2.24
CA GLY A 126 6.42 -1.07 -2.07
C GLY A 126 7.87 -1.40 -1.70
N VAL A 127 8.75 -0.41 -1.55
CA VAL A 127 10.12 -0.64 -1.06
C VAL A 127 10.06 -1.17 0.37
N VAL A 128 10.78 -2.28 0.62
CA VAL A 128 10.89 -2.86 1.96
C VAL A 128 11.69 -1.92 2.86
N ASN A 129 11.20 -1.65 4.06
CA ASN A 129 11.79 -0.73 5.04
C ASN A 129 13.32 -0.91 5.18
N LEU A 130 13.79 -2.13 5.45
CA LEU A 130 15.21 -2.42 5.63
C LEU A 130 16.06 -2.10 4.40
N LYS A 131 15.48 -2.11 3.20
CA LYS A 131 16.21 -1.77 1.96
C LYS A 131 16.64 -0.32 1.91
N VAL A 132 15.90 0.59 2.56
CA VAL A 132 16.26 2.00 2.68
C VAL A 132 17.59 2.13 3.46
N THR A 133 17.65 1.53 4.64
CA THR A 133 18.90 1.50 5.43
C THR A 133 20.04 0.86 4.65
N GLN A 134 19.81 -0.27 3.99
CA GLN A 134 20.84 -0.96 3.20
C GLN A 134 21.38 -0.08 2.07
N ALA A 135 20.53 0.74 1.43
CA ALA A 135 20.94 1.62 0.33
C ALA A 135 21.87 2.75 0.77
N VAL A 136 21.78 3.19 2.03
CA VAL A 136 22.55 4.34 2.55
C VAL A 136 23.61 3.98 3.59
N ALA A 137 23.69 2.71 3.99
CA ALA A 137 24.61 2.23 5.05
C ALA A 137 26.08 2.51 4.76
N ALA A 138 26.50 2.42 3.50
CA ALA A 138 27.88 2.72 3.09
C ALA A 138 28.29 4.18 3.37
N HIS A 139 27.30 5.07 3.58
CA HIS A 139 27.49 6.48 3.88
C HIS A 139 27.31 6.80 5.38
N GLY A 140 27.23 5.77 6.24
CA GLY A 140 27.02 5.94 7.69
C GLY A 140 25.62 6.44 8.06
N LEU A 141 24.63 6.28 7.15
CA LEU A 141 23.25 6.68 7.34
C LEU A 141 22.36 5.45 7.53
N HIS A 142 21.19 5.64 8.16
CA HIS A 142 20.16 4.64 8.30
C HIS A 142 18.77 5.28 8.33
N TYR A 143 17.75 4.53 7.97
CA TYR A 143 16.35 4.91 8.16
C TYR A 143 15.91 4.49 9.57
N ALA A 144 15.54 5.48 10.39
CA ALA A 144 15.36 5.26 11.82
C ALA A 144 14.12 4.43 12.22
N PRO A 145 12.94 4.55 11.59
CA PRO A 145 11.81 3.68 11.90
C PRO A 145 12.14 2.20 11.63
N ASP A 146 12.16 1.39 12.68
CA ASP A 146 12.61 0.00 12.66
C ASP A 146 11.59 -0.97 13.26
N PRO A 147 10.36 -1.06 12.70
CA PRO A 147 9.36 -1.99 13.20
C PRO A 147 9.89 -3.42 13.20
N SER A 148 9.38 -4.29 14.08
CA SER A 148 9.78 -5.70 14.15
C SER A 148 9.67 -6.43 12.81
N SER A 149 8.80 -5.94 11.92
CA SER A 149 8.60 -6.43 10.55
C SER A 149 9.49 -5.73 9.50
N GLN A 150 10.51 -4.94 9.87
CA GLN A 150 11.29 -4.11 8.93
C GLN A 150 11.90 -4.89 7.76
N SER A 151 12.14 -6.19 7.91
CA SER A 151 12.65 -7.04 6.83
C SER A 151 11.60 -7.40 5.77
N ALA A 152 10.33 -7.10 6.02
CA ALA A 152 9.20 -7.44 5.16
C ALA A 152 8.27 -6.25 4.89
N CYS A 153 7.96 -5.41 5.89
CA CYS A 153 7.05 -4.29 5.76
C CYS A 153 7.55 -3.28 4.72
N THR A 154 6.62 -2.55 4.11
CA THR A 154 6.90 -1.60 3.02
C THR A 154 6.75 -0.16 3.49
N LEU A 155 7.41 0.79 2.81
CA LEU A 155 7.32 2.22 3.14
C LEU A 155 5.88 2.74 3.13
N GLY A 156 5.09 2.39 2.12
CA GLY A 156 3.68 2.80 2.07
C GLY A 156 2.86 2.21 3.24
N GLY A 157 3.17 0.98 3.65
CA GLY A 157 2.58 0.40 4.87
C GLY A 157 3.03 1.12 6.13
N ASN A 158 4.31 1.52 6.22
CA ASN A 158 4.80 2.30 7.35
C ASN A 158 4.11 3.66 7.46
N VAL A 159 3.86 4.33 6.33
CA VAL A 159 3.09 5.59 6.29
C VAL A 159 1.64 5.33 6.73
N ALA A 160 0.98 4.32 6.18
CA ALA A 160 -0.41 4.01 6.49
C ALA A 160 -0.62 3.74 7.99
N GLU A 161 0.29 3.03 8.64
CA GLU A 161 0.19 2.62 10.05
C GLU A 161 0.93 3.56 11.02
N ASN A 162 1.66 4.56 10.53
CA ASN A 162 2.62 5.35 11.31
C ASN A 162 3.59 4.45 12.09
N ALA A 163 4.21 3.52 11.36
CA ALA A 163 5.02 2.48 11.98
C ALA A 163 6.21 3.07 12.76
N GLY A 164 6.50 2.44 13.89
CA GLY A 164 7.65 2.73 14.72
C GLY A 164 8.48 1.47 14.96
N GLY A 165 9.21 1.42 16.06
CA GLY A 165 10.04 0.29 16.44
C GLY A 165 10.64 0.50 17.82
N PRO A 166 11.61 -0.33 18.27
CA PRO A 166 12.21 -0.21 19.59
C PRO A 166 12.94 1.12 19.83
N HIS A 167 13.34 1.81 18.75
CA HIS A 167 14.08 3.07 18.85
C HIS A 167 13.20 4.33 18.78
N THR A 168 11.87 4.19 18.79
CA THR A 168 10.92 5.30 18.65
C THR A 168 11.04 6.33 19.76
N LEU A 169 11.39 5.93 20.99
CA LEU A 169 11.58 6.88 22.09
C LEU A 169 12.62 7.95 21.75
N LYS A 170 13.68 7.57 21.02
CA LYS A 170 14.76 8.48 20.62
C LYS A 170 14.51 9.18 19.30
N TYR A 171 14.02 8.44 18.30
CA TYR A 171 14.00 8.92 16.92
C TYR A 171 12.60 9.24 16.41
N GLY A 172 11.56 8.91 17.15
CA GLY A 172 10.17 9.06 16.70
C GLY A 172 9.71 7.90 15.81
N VAL A 173 8.58 8.10 15.18
CA VAL A 173 7.88 7.16 14.30
C VAL A 173 7.93 7.64 12.85
N THR A 174 7.29 6.94 11.93
CA THR A 174 7.35 7.23 10.48
C THR A 174 7.04 8.70 10.15
N VAL A 175 6.04 9.33 10.78
CA VAL A 175 5.67 10.73 10.52
C VAL A 175 6.81 11.71 10.77
N ASN A 176 7.71 11.42 11.72
CA ASN A 176 8.85 12.27 12.02
C ASN A 176 9.97 12.19 10.96
N HIS A 177 9.85 11.28 10.01
CA HIS A 177 10.82 11.03 8.95
C HIS A 177 10.21 11.15 7.56
N LEU A 178 8.97 11.62 7.45
CA LEU A 178 8.26 11.83 6.19
C LEU A 178 8.32 13.31 5.81
N LEU A 179 8.93 13.61 4.67
CA LEU A 179 9.02 14.97 4.14
C LEU A 179 7.94 15.24 3.09
N GLY A 180 7.62 14.22 2.28
CA GLY A 180 6.64 14.33 1.22
C GLY A 180 6.17 12.98 0.73
N LEU A 181 5.11 12.97 -0.07
CA LEU A 181 4.56 11.74 -0.64
C LEU A 181 3.75 12.03 -1.91
N LYS A 182 3.59 11.01 -2.75
CA LYS A 182 2.55 10.96 -3.76
C LYS A 182 1.47 9.97 -3.37
N MET A 183 0.22 10.37 -3.52
CA MET A 183 -0.94 9.57 -3.17
C MET A 183 -2.02 9.64 -4.25
N VAL A 184 -2.60 8.50 -4.60
CA VAL A 184 -3.80 8.43 -5.44
C VAL A 184 -5.03 8.54 -4.55
N LEU A 185 -5.84 9.55 -4.78
CA LEU A 185 -7.09 9.81 -4.07
C LEU A 185 -8.20 8.83 -4.48
N PRO A 186 -9.31 8.71 -3.72
CA PRO A 186 -10.39 7.76 -4.01
C PRO A 186 -11.08 7.94 -5.37
N ASP A 187 -10.98 9.11 -5.99
CA ASP A 187 -11.47 9.42 -7.34
C ASP A 187 -10.44 9.15 -8.45
N GLY A 188 -9.20 8.75 -8.06
CA GLY A 188 -8.09 8.50 -8.95
C GLY A 188 -7.29 9.76 -9.32
N GLU A 189 -7.54 10.90 -8.67
CA GLU A 189 -6.65 12.06 -8.79
C GLU A 189 -5.34 11.83 -8.05
N LEU A 190 -4.28 12.52 -8.48
CA LEU A 190 -2.96 12.45 -7.85
C LEU A 190 -2.78 13.65 -6.93
N LEU A 191 -2.54 13.38 -5.67
CA LEU A 191 -2.01 14.34 -4.72
C LEU A 191 -0.49 14.19 -4.67
N ASP A 192 0.24 15.26 -4.98
CA ASP A 192 1.71 15.33 -4.89
C ASP A 192 2.09 16.34 -3.82
N ILE A 193 2.70 15.87 -2.76
CA ILE A 193 3.22 16.68 -1.65
C ILE A 193 4.74 16.63 -1.75
N PRO A 194 5.39 17.70 -2.26
CA PRO A 194 6.83 17.70 -2.46
C PRO A 194 7.56 17.63 -1.11
N GLY A 195 8.60 16.80 -1.04
CA GLY A 195 9.48 16.65 0.12
C GLY A 195 10.77 17.46 0.00
N GLU A 196 10.73 18.63 -0.62
CA GLU A 196 11.93 19.44 -0.87
C GLU A 196 12.39 20.19 0.38
N THR A 197 11.49 20.53 1.28
CA THR A 197 11.73 21.25 2.53
C THR A 197 11.04 20.56 3.70
N GLU A 198 11.56 20.76 4.91
CA GLU A 198 10.90 20.29 6.14
C GLU A 198 9.63 21.10 6.45
N ASP A 199 9.59 22.38 6.00
CA ASP A 199 8.43 23.26 6.18
C ASP A 199 7.61 23.33 4.89
N ASN A 200 6.49 22.63 4.86
CA ASN A 200 5.48 22.79 3.82
C ASN A 200 4.50 23.89 4.24
N PRO A 201 4.33 24.97 3.44
CA PRO A 201 3.36 26.01 3.79
C PRO A 201 1.93 25.46 3.75
N GLY A 202 1.13 25.78 4.77
CA GLY A 202 -0.27 25.38 4.84
C GLY A 202 -0.54 24.28 5.87
N TYR A 203 -1.47 23.38 5.57
CA TYR A 203 -1.82 22.26 6.45
C TYR A 203 -0.75 21.18 6.43
N ASP A 204 -0.53 20.52 7.56
CA ASP A 204 0.33 19.34 7.67
C ASP A 204 -0.38 18.11 7.05
N LEU A 205 -0.37 18.05 5.72
CA LEU A 205 -0.95 16.92 4.98
C LEU A 205 -0.18 15.61 5.19
N PRO A 206 1.17 15.59 5.22
CA PRO A 206 1.90 14.38 5.58
C PRO A 206 1.48 13.81 6.94
N GLY A 207 1.34 14.67 7.95
CA GLY A 207 0.87 14.27 9.28
C GLY A 207 -0.57 13.75 9.29
N LEU A 208 -1.47 14.36 8.51
CA LEU A 208 -2.85 13.90 8.36
C LEU A 208 -2.94 12.50 7.69
N ILE A 209 -2.12 12.28 6.67
CA ILE A 209 -2.13 11.03 5.88
C ILE A 209 -1.45 9.89 6.64
N THR A 210 -0.39 10.19 7.38
CA THR A 210 0.36 9.20 8.15
C THR A 210 -0.49 8.64 9.30
N GLY A 211 -0.65 7.32 9.35
CA GLY A 211 -1.51 6.65 10.33
C GLY A 211 -2.99 6.62 9.96
N SER A 212 -3.34 7.01 8.72
CA SER A 212 -4.73 6.94 8.21
C SER A 212 -5.17 5.55 7.81
N GLU A 213 -4.32 4.53 7.94
CA GLU A 213 -4.58 3.14 7.53
C GLU A 213 -5.01 2.99 6.06
N GLY A 214 -4.56 3.92 5.19
CA GLY A 214 -4.92 3.93 3.76
C GLY A 214 -6.37 4.36 3.47
N THR A 215 -7.09 4.91 4.45
CA THR A 215 -8.50 5.32 4.29
C THR A 215 -8.67 6.61 3.50
N LEU A 216 -7.62 7.42 3.38
CA LEU A 216 -7.64 8.69 2.64
C LEU A 216 -7.17 8.54 1.18
N GLY A 217 -6.48 7.45 0.85
CA GLY A 217 -5.96 7.19 -0.49
C GLY A 217 -4.82 6.18 -0.47
N ILE A 218 -4.22 5.96 -1.64
CA ILE A 218 -3.14 4.99 -1.83
C ILE A 218 -1.81 5.72 -2.04
N VAL A 219 -0.93 5.66 -1.06
CA VAL A 219 0.44 6.20 -1.17
C VAL A 219 1.23 5.38 -2.18
N THR A 220 1.86 6.04 -3.14
CA THR A 220 2.63 5.41 -4.23
C THR A 220 4.11 5.75 -4.20
N GLU A 221 4.48 6.93 -3.70
CA GLU A 221 5.88 7.34 -3.49
C GLU A 221 6.00 8.01 -2.12
N VAL A 222 7.19 7.93 -1.53
CA VAL A 222 7.53 8.46 -0.19
C VAL A 222 8.90 9.12 -0.25
N THR A 223 9.00 10.33 0.28
CA THR A 223 10.26 11.06 0.48
C THR A 223 10.55 11.24 1.94
#